data_546b67221d5cdf91ddea019c3afb0a35
#
_entry.id   546b67221d5cdf91ddea019c3afb0a35
#
_cell.length_a   1.000
_cell.length_b   1.000
_cell.length_c   1.000
_cell.angle_alpha   90.00
_cell.angle_beta   90.00
_cell.angle_gamma   90.00
#
_symmetry.space_group_name_H-M   'P 1'
#
loop_
_entity.id
_entity.type
_entity.pdbx_description
1 polymer ?
#
loop_
_entity_poly.entity_id
_entity_poly.type
_entity_poly.pdbx_seq_one_letter_code
_entity_poly.pdbx_strand_id
1 'polypeptide(L)'
;MKPKNCLIFGASGQIGRNLIRKLTKNNYKVTAVTRNFHQKAYLLKTQGNPGYIDFVESSIFDENNLRKLVKSSDICINLIGILFEKGKTNTFKNIHEIFPSFLADLCKEYNVEQFIHISSLGIEKAIDSKYAQSKLKGEILIKEKFNSHVILKPSIVYSVDDNFTTNFMTLLSVLPFFPLYYNGQTKFRPIYCSDLTEIIYQTISQNLKSITIECIGPEEITLKKILQKLLKLIDKKRLLLPLPLIFAKIIC
;
A
#
# COMPACT_ATOMS: atom_id res chain seq x y z
N MET A 1 -26.02 17.22 1.33
CA MET A 1 -25.76 15.84 1.83
C MET A 1 -24.65 15.88 2.87
N LYS A 2 -24.73 15.09 3.92
CA LYS A 2 -23.64 14.94 4.90
C LYS A 2 -22.44 14.29 4.20
N PRO A 3 -21.19 14.78 4.38
CA PRO A 3 -20.03 14.17 3.77
C PRO A 3 -19.84 12.73 4.28
N LYS A 4 -19.54 11.81 3.36
CA LYS A 4 -19.24 10.40 3.70
C LYS A 4 -17.93 10.31 4.47
N ASN A 5 -17.86 9.39 5.43
CA ASN A 5 -16.69 9.14 6.25
C ASN A 5 -15.86 7.96 5.70
N CYS A 6 -14.63 8.24 5.31
CA CYS A 6 -13.65 7.25 4.87
C CYS A 6 -12.71 6.87 6.01
N LEU A 7 -12.80 5.64 6.48
CA LEU A 7 -11.88 5.06 7.47
C LEU A 7 -10.63 4.54 6.76
N ILE A 8 -9.46 5.08 7.08
CA ILE A 8 -8.20 4.72 6.40
C ILE A 8 -7.23 4.07 7.38
N PHE A 9 -6.95 2.79 7.19
CA PHE A 9 -5.87 2.07 7.85
C PHE A 9 -4.57 2.25 7.06
N GLY A 10 -3.45 2.52 7.75
CA GLY A 10 -2.18 2.87 7.10
C GLY A 10 -2.11 4.33 6.64
N ALA A 11 -2.89 5.22 7.24
CA ALA A 11 -3.03 6.62 6.90
C ALA A 11 -1.70 7.40 6.87
N SER A 12 -0.73 7.06 7.72
CA SER A 12 0.58 7.71 7.79
C SER A 12 1.57 7.25 6.71
N GLY A 13 1.23 6.24 5.91
CA GLY A 13 2.04 5.78 4.78
C GLY A 13 1.99 6.75 3.60
N GLN A 14 2.84 6.51 2.59
CA GLN A 14 2.91 7.28 1.35
C GLN A 14 1.54 7.41 0.67
N ILE A 15 0.87 6.28 0.39
CA ILE A 15 -0.45 6.28 -0.26
C ILE A 15 -1.48 6.97 0.64
N GLY A 16 -1.48 6.68 1.96
CA GLY A 16 -2.43 7.22 2.92
C GLY A 16 -2.42 8.74 2.96
N ARG A 17 -1.24 9.35 3.07
CA ARG A 17 -1.09 10.82 3.10
C ARG A 17 -1.61 11.48 1.81
N ASN A 18 -1.27 10.91 0.65
CA ASN A 18 -1.76 11.42 -0.63
C ASN A 18 -3.28 11.23 -0.78
N LEU A 19 -3.82 10.11 -0.31
CA LEU A 19 -5.25 9.82 -0.34
C LEU A 19 -6.05 10.75 0.58
N ILE A 20 -5.57 11.04 1.78
CA ILE A 20 -6.19 12.02 2.69
C ILE A 20 -6.35 13.36 1.99
N ARG A 21 -5.28 13.89 1.36
CA ARG A 21 -5.34 15.14 0.60
C ARG A 21 -6.40 15.10 -0.51
N LYS A 22 -6.46 13.99 -1.24
CA LYS A 22 -7.42 13.82 -2.33
C LYS A 22 -8.86 13.79 -1.83
N LEU A 23 -9.15 12.99 -0.80
CA LEU A 23 -10.49 12.81 -0.27
C LEU A 23 -11.03 14.08 0.40
N THR A 24 -10.23 14.75 1.24
CA THR A 24 -10.67 15.97 1.93
C THR A 24 -10.90 17.14 0.98
N LYS A 25 -10.15 17.24 -0.12
CA LYS A 25 -10.41 18.21 -1.20
C LYS A 25 -11.73 17.94 -1.95
N ASN A 26 -12.23 16.71 -1.89
CA ASN A 26 -13.48 16.31 -2.54
C ASN A 26 -14.62 16.08 -1.54
N ASN A 27 -14.61 16.79 -0.40
CA ASN A 27 -15.66 16.80 0.60
C ASN A 27 -15.95 15.45 1.31
N TYR A 28 -14.98 14.54 1.36
CA TYR A 28 -15.05 13.36 2.20
C TYR A 28 -14.46 13.66 3.58
N LYS A 29 -15.11 13.20 4.63
CA LYS A 29 -14.48 13.11 5.95
C LYS A 29 -13.55 11.93 5.99
N VAL A 30 -12.45 12.04 6.72
CA VAL A 30 -11.45 10.99 6.86
C VAL A 30 -11.18 10.69 8.32
N THR A 31 -11.38 9.44 8.72
CA THR A 31 -10.85 8.91 9.97
C THR A 31 -9.54 8.21 9.69
N ALA A 32 -8.43 8.87 10.04
CA ALA A 32 -7.07 8.41 9.75
C ALA A 32 -6.53 7.57 10.92
N VAL A 33 -6.36 6.25 10.69
CA VAL A 33 -5.88 5.32 11.71
C VAL A 33 -4.37 5.12 11.59
N THR A 34 -3.66 5.27 12.71
CA THR A 34 -2.21 5.05 12.82
C THR A 34 -1.85 4.39 14.14
N ARG A 35 -0.72 3.66 14.20
CA ARG A 35 -0.25 2.99 15.42
C ARG A 35 0.46 3.92 16.42
N ASN A 36 1.08 4.98 15.94
CA ASN A 36 1.92 5.91 16.72
C ASN A 36 1.56 7.34 16.32
N PHE A 37 0.40 7.81 16.77
CA PHE A 37 -0.09 9.13 16.39
C PHE A 37 0.85 10.23 16.84
N HIS A 38 1.34 10.21 18.09
CA HIS A 38 2.23 11.25 18.61
C HIS A 38 3.48 11.45 17.75
N GLN A 39 4.09 10.37 17.26
CA GLN A 39 5.27 10.44 16.41
C GLN A 39 4.99 10.88 14.98
N LYS A 40 3.75 10.69 14.49
CA LYS A 40 3.37 10.91 13.09
C LYS A 40 2.34 12.04 12.90
N ALA A 41 1.91 12.66 14.00
CA ALA A 41 0.90 13.73 13.97
C ALA A 41 1.28 14.87 13.02
N TYR A 42 2.54 15.29 13.02
CA TYR A 42 3.03 16.36 12.15
C TYR A 42 2.90 16.03 10.66
N LEU A 43 3.06 14.75 10.28
CA LEU A 43 2.88 14.30 8.90
C LEU A 43 1.42 14.30 8.47
N LEU A 44 0.50 14.02 9.40
CA LEU A 44 -0.91 13.83 9.11
C LEU A 44 -1.71 15.14 9.19
N LYS A 45 -1.43 15.99 10.18
CA LYS A 45 -2.17 17.25 10.41
C LYS A 45 -2.13 18.22 9.24
N THR A 46 -1.08 18.16 8.43
CA THR A 46 -0.91 19.02 7.24
C THR A 46 -1.52 18.44 5.96
N GLN A 47 -2.14 17.25 6.03
CA GLN A 47 -2.59 16.55 4.82
C GLN A 47 -3.99 16.90 4.35
N GLY A 48 -4.76 17.66 5.10
CA GLY A 48 -6.13 18.00 4.65
C GLY A 48 -6.72 19.18 5.38
N ASN A 49 -7.92 19.56 4.98
CA ASN A 49 -8.62 20.72 5.49
C ASN A 49 -9.03 20.51 6.96
N PRO A 50 -8.93 21.54 7.82
CA PRO A 50 -9.43 21.50 9.18
C PRO A 50 -10.91 21.07 9.22
N GLY A 51 -11.26 20.20 10.17
CA GLY A 51 -12.63 19.69 10.33
C GLY A 51 -13.02 18.52 9.41
N TYR A 52 -12.14 18.14 8.47
CA TYR A 52 -12.36 16.99 7.58
C TYR A 52 -11.53 15.76 7.96
N ILE A 53 -10.64 15.86 8.93
CA ILE A 53 -9.78 14.75 9.35
C ILE A 53 -9.89 14.55 10.85
N ASP A 54 -10.23 13.33 11.23
CA ASP A 54 -10.13 12.82 12.59
C ASP A 54 -8.97 11.82 12.66
N PHE A 55 -8.15 11.92 13.70
CA PHE A 55 -6.99 11.04 13.91
C PHE A 55 -7.27 10.08 15.04
N VAL A 56 -7.06 8.79 14.78
CA VAL A 56 -7.25 7.75 15.78
C VAL A 56 -5.98 6.90 15.90
N GLU A 57 -5.51 6.73 17.12
CA GLU A 57 -4.48 5.74 17.42
C GLU A 57 -5.15 4.41 17.70
N SER A 58 -4.80 3.39 16.92
CA SER A 58 -5.31 2.03 17.12
C SER A 58 -4.33 0.99 16.64
N SER A 59 -4.25 -0.10 17.40
CA SER A 59 -3.62 -1.35 16.96
C SER A 59 -4.58 -2.11 16.04
N ILE A 60 -4.04 -2.85 15.07
CA ILE A 60 -4.81 -3.80 14.25
C ILE A 60 -5.31 -5.02 15.06
N PHE A 61 -4.84 -5.19 16.30
CA PHE A 61 -5.23 -6.25 17.23
C PHE A 61 -6.27 -5.78 18.27
N ASP A 62 -6.64 -4.51 18.27
CA ASP A 62 -7.68 -3.97 19.16
C ASP A 62 -9.05 -4.10 18.50
N GLU A 63 -9.61 -5.32 18.57
CA GLU A 63 -10.89 -5.64 17.94
C GLU A 63 -12.04 -4.72 18.40
N ASN A 64 -12.08 -4.35 19.68
CA ASN A 64 -13.13 -3.49 20.21
C ASN A 64 -13.09 -2.09 19.59
N ASN A 65 -11.90 -1.53 19.42
CA ASN A 65 -11.74 -0.23 18.78
C ASN A 65 -12.01 -0.32 17.27
N LEU A 66 -11.52 -1.40 16.61
CA LEU A 66 -11.79 -1.64 15.18
C LEU A 66 -13.29 -1.72 14.88
N ARG A 67 -14.08 -2.42 15.71
CA ARG A 67 -15.55 -2.48 15.59
C ARG A 67 -16.18 -1.10 15.66
N LYS A 68 -15.80 -0.27 16.63
CA LYS A 68 -16.32 1.11 16.77
C LYS A 68 -15.98 1.96 15.54
N LEU A 69 -14.76 1.86 15.05
CA LEU A 69 -14.29 2.63 13.90
C LEU A 69 -15.02 2.24 12.61
N VAL A 70 -15.13 0.94 12.33
CA VAL A 70 -15.84 0.46 11.13
C VAL A 70 -17.31 0.79 11.18
N LYS A 71 -17.97 0.62 12.35
CA LYS A 71 -19.38 0.97 12.56
C LYS A 71 -19.68 2.44 12.25
N SER A 72 -18.74 3.35 12.46
CA SER A 72 -18.91 4.79 12.22
C SER A 72 -18.48 5.25 10.83
N SER A 73 -18.13 4.34 9.94
CA SER A 73 -17.61 4.65 8.60
C SER A 73 -18.56 4.22 7.48
N ASP A 74 -18.60 5.01 6.41
CA ASP A 74 -19.31 4.66 5.18
C ASP A 74 -18.43 3.83 4.24
N ILE A 75 -17.11 4.11 4.24
CA ILE A 75 -16.12 3.48 3.37
C ILE A 75 -14.92 3.07 4.21
N CYS A 76 -14.49 1.82 4.09
CA CYS A 76 -13.30 1.30 4.75
C CYS A 76 -12.16 1.11 3.73
N ILE A 77 -10.96 1.60 4.05
CA ILE A 77 -9.79 1.54 3.15
C ILE A 77 -8.60 0.95 3.89
N ASN A 78 -8.11 -0.20 3.45
CA ASN A 78 -6.94 -0.85 4.01
C ASN A 78 -5.71 -0.68 3.12
N LEU A 79 -4.78 0.15 3.55
CA LEU A 79 -3.48 0.40 2.91
C LEU A 79 -2.32 -0.29 3.63
N ILE A 80 -2.61 -1.11 4.67
CA ILE A 80 -1.56 -1.75 5.46
C ILE A 80 -0.99 -2.95 4.71
N GLY A 81 0.32 -2.99 4.64
CA GLY A 81 1.11 -4.11 4.14
C GLY A 81 2.53 -4.06 4.66
N ILE A 82 3.20 -5.21 4.66
CA ILE A 82 4.62 -5.35 5.03
C ILE A 82 5.36 -6.12 3.93
N LEU A 83 6.64 -5.80 3.72
CA LEU A 83 7.49 -6.50 2.75
C LEU A 83 8.30 -7.64 3.39
N PHE A 84 8.46 -7.61 4.71
CA PHE A 84 9.17 -8.62 5.50
C PHE A 84 8.55 -8.72 6.89
N GLU A 85 8.68 -9.88 7.49
CA GLU A 85 8.19 -10.15 8.84
C GLU A 85 9.14 -9.60 9.89
N LYS A 86 8.59 -9.11 11.02
CA LYS A 86 9.37 -8.59 12.15
C LYS A 86 8.69 -8.92 13.48
N GLY A 87 9.36 -9.74 14.27
CA GLY A 87 8.82 -10.18 15.57
C GLY A 87 7.61 -11.11 15.43
N LYS A 88 6.89 -11.32 16.52
CA LYS A 88 5.79 -12.29 16.59
C LYS A 88 4.45 -11.76 16.03
N THR A 89 4.26 -10.46 16.00
CA THR A 89 3.00 -9.81 15.63
C THR A 89 2.97 -9.30 14.18
N ASN A 90 4.08 -8.76 13.69
CA ASN A 90 4.17 -8.28 12.31
C ASN A 90 4.56 -9.42 11.36
N THR A 91 3.65 -10.38 11.18
CA THR A 91 3.80 -11.52 10.27
C THR A 91 2.94 -11.32 9.03
N PHE A 92 3.29 -11.97 7.93
CA PHE A 92 2.48 -11.96 6.72
C PHE A 92 1.06 -12.46 7.00
N LYS A 93 0.93 -13.52 7.79
CA LYS A 93 -0.37 -14.08 8.18
C LYS A 93 -1.25 -13.05 8.90
N ASN A 94 -0.71 -12.34 9.89
CA ASN A 94 -1.49 -11.37 10.66
C ASN A 94 -1.89 -10.16 9.80
N ILE A 95 -0.95 -9.64 8.99
CA ILE A 95 -1.12 -8.37 8.27
C ILE A 95 -1.85 -8.55 6.94
N HIS A 96 -1.56 -9.63 6.21
CA HIS A 96 -2.09 -9.81 4.86
C HIS A 96 -3.30 -10.73 4.78
N GLU A 97 -3.51 -11.62 5.79
CA GLU A 97 -4.60 -12.57 5.79
C GLU A 97 -5.65 -12.23 6.87
N ILE A 98 -5.26 -12.31 8.16
CA ILE A 98 -6.20 -12.19 9.29
C ILE A 98 -6.81 -10.79 9.35
N PHE A 99 -5.99 -9.74 9.34
CA PHE A 99 -6.48 -8.36 9.49
C PHE A 99 -7.44 -7.93 8.37
N PRO A 100 -7.11 -8.06 7.07
CA PRO A 100 -8.04 -7.68 6.01
C PRO A 100 -9.30 -8.57 5.96
N SER A 101 -9.17 -9.85 6.31
CA SER A 101 -10.30 -10.76 6.45
C SER A 101 -11.25 -10.32 7.58
N PHE A 102 -10.72 -9.92 8.72
CA PHE A 102 -11.51 -9.39 9.83
C PHE A 102 -12.19 -8.06 9.47
N LEU A 103 -11.49 -7.17 8.77
CA LEU A 103 -12.12 -5.94 8.28
C LEU A 103 -13.28 -6.22 7.32
N ALA A 104 -13.15 -7.22 6.44
CA ALA A 104 -14.23 -7.63 5.53
C ALA A 104 -15.47 -8.13 6.31
N ASP A 105 -15.26 -8.93 7.38
CA ASP A 105 -16.35 -9.36 8.29
C ASP A 105 -17.04 -8.15 8.93
N LEU A 106 -16.27 -7.20 9.46
CA LEU A 106 -16.82 -5.99 10.08
C LEU A 106 -17.59 -5.12 9.07
N CYS A 107 -17.04 -4.97 7.85
CA CYS A 107 -17.72 -4.22 6.79
C CYS A 107 -19.07 -4.85 6.43
N LYS A 108 -19.17 -6.18 6.43
CA LYS A 108 -20.44 -6.90 6.25
C LYS A 108 -21.38 -6.71 7.44
N GLU A 109 -20.87 -6.86 8.67
CA GLU A 109 -21.66 -6.74 9.92
C GLU A 109 -22.30 -5.35 10.05
N TYR A 110 -21.56 -4.29 9.70
CA TYR A 110 -22.02 -2.91 9.85
C TYR A 110 -22.55 -2.27 8.55
N ASN A 111 -22.74 -3.05 7.50
CA ASN A 111 -23.26 -2.59 6.20
C ASN A 111 -22.46 -1.41 5.61
N VAL A 112 -21.12 -1.46 5.71
CA VAL A 112 -20.24 -0.49 5.06
C VAL A 112 -20.47 -0.51 3.56
N GLU A 113 -20.57 0.64 2.91
CA GLU A 113 -20.91 0.72 1.49
C GLU A 113 -19.85 0.10 0.59
N GLN A 114 -18.55 0.24 0.97
CA GLN A 114 -17.43 -0.20 0.15
C GLN A 114 -16.19 -0.50 1.02
N PHE A 115 -15.51 -1.63 0.73
CA PHE A 115 -14.22 -1.97 1.31
C PHE A 115 -13.14 -1.98 0.23
N ILE A 116 -12.17 -1.06 0.31
CA ILE A 116 -11.05 -0.96 -0.63
C ILE A 116 -9.79 -1.53 0.01
N HIS A 117 -9.17 -2.51 -0.65
CA HIS A 117 -7.95 -3.15 -0.19
C HIS A 117 -6.81 -3.02 -1.20
N ILE A 118 -5.64 -2.59 -0.73
CA ILE A 118 -4.44 -2.54 -1.55
C ILE A 118 -3.68 -3.85 -1.47
N SER A 119 -3.68 -4.57 -2.59
CA SER A 119 -2.88 -5.77 -2.80
C SER A 119 -1.58 -5.44 -3.55
N SER A 120 -1.13 -6.30 -4.45
CA SER A 120 0.07 -6.08 -5.27
C SER A 120 -0.06 -6.77 -6.62
N LEU A 121 0.50 -6.16 -7.66
CA LEU A 121 0.51 -6.72 -9.01
C LEU A 121 1.42 -7.94 -9.08
N GLY A 122 0.96 -8.98 -9.81
CA GLY A 122 1.78 -10.15 -10.17
C GLY A 122 1.98 -11.19 -9.06
N ILE A 123 1.27 -11.09 -7.95
CA ILE A 123 1.37 -12.05 -6.84
C ILE A 123 0.94 -13.47 -7.24
N GLU A 124 0.07 -13.62 -8.23
CA GLU A 124 -0.39 -14.92 -8.74
C GLU A 124 0.74 -15.72 -9.41
N LYS A 125 1.76 -15.02 -9.92
CA LYS A 125 2.91 -15.62 -10.62
C LYS A 125 4.07 -15.95 -9.69
N ALA A 126 4.09 -15.38 -8.49
CA ALA A 126 5.19 -15.52 -7.53
C ALA A 126 4.88 -16.62 -6.49
N ILE A 127 4.64 -17.84 -6.96
CA ILE A 127 4.16 -18.97 -6.15
C ILE A 127 5.11 -19.38 -5.02
N ASP A 128 6.42 -19.15 -5.17
CA ASP A 128 7.43 -19.46 -4.14
C ASP A 128 7.60 -18.35 -3.09
N SER A 129 6.95 -17.20 -3.28
CA SER A 129 7.05 -16.07 -2.38
C SER A 129 5.99 -16.13 -1.27
N LYS A 130 6.42 -16.28 -0.02
CA LYS A 130 5.53 -16.22 1.16
C LYS A 130 4.74 -14.91 1.21
N TYR A 131 5.37 -13.79 0.81
CA TYR A 131 4.70 -12.50 0.69
C TYR A 131 3.54 -12.57 -0.32
N ALA A 132 3.80 -13.07 -1.53
CA ALA A 132 2.79 -13.15 -2.59
C ALA A 132 1.64 -14.10 -2.20
N GLN A 133 1.97 -15.28 -1.66
CA GLN A 133 0.99 -16.25 -1.18
C GLN A 133 0.07 -15.65 -0.11
N SER A 134 0.63 -14.95 0.87
CA SER A 134 -0.16 -14.32 1.93
C SER A 134 -1.08 -13.21 1.42
N LYS A 135 -0.59 -12.38 0.48
CA LYS A 135 -1.42 -11.35 -0.18
C LYS A 135 -2.58 -11.98 -0.96
N LEU A 136 -2.29 -13.00 -1.76
CA LEU A 136 -3.30 -13.71 -2.56
C LEU A 136 -4.37 -14.34 -1.66
N LYS A 137 -3.96 -14.96 -0.56
CA LYS A 137 -4.89 -15.54 0.41
C LYS A 137 -5.78 -14.47 1.06
N GLY A 138 -5.22 -13.31 1.40
CA GLY A 138 -5.99 -12.16 1.88
C GLY A 138 -7.05 -11.68 0.89
N GLU A 139 -6.71 -11.61 -0.41
CA GLU A 139 -7.68 -11.27 -1.47
C GLU A 139 -8.84 -12.27 -1.54
N ILE A 140 -8.52 -13.57 -1.48
CA ILE A 140 -9.54 -14.65 -1.52
C ILE A 140 -10.49 -14.49 -0.33
N LEU A 141 -9.94 -14.35 0.89
CA LEU A 141 -10.74 -14.18 2.11
C LEU A 141 -11.65 -12.94 2.07
N ILE A 142 -11.17 -11.82 1.52
CA ILE A 142 -11.98 -10.61 1.35
C ILE A 142 -13.15 -10.89 0.38
N LYS A 143 -12.89 -11.50 -0.76
CA LYS A 143 -13.89 -11.80 -1.79
C LYS A 143 -14.99 -12.73 -1.27
N GLU A 144 -14.62 -13.73 -0.48
CA GLU A 144 -15.57 -14.68 0.13
C GLU A 144 -16.48 -14.02 1.18
N LYS A 145 -15.95 -13.03 1.91
CA LYS A 145 -16.64 -12.45 3.08
C LYS A 145 -17.49 -11.23 2.77
N PHE A 146 -17.07 -10.39 1.83
CA PHE A 146 -17.73 -9.12 1.57
C PHE A 146 -17.87 -8.79 0.09
N ASN A 147 -19.10 -8.75 -0.41
CA ASN A 147 -19.38 -8.54 -1.84
C ASN A 147 -19.05 -7.10 -2.33
N SER A 148 -19.20 -6.08 -1.49
CA SER A 148 -18.89 -4.69 -1.89
C SER A 148 -17.40 -4.35 -1.75
N HIS A 149 -16.51 -5.29 -2.08
CA HIS A 149 -15.07 -5.11 -2.06
C HIS A 149 -14.53 -4.49 -3.37
N VAL A 150 -13.43 -3.76 -3.25
CA VAL A 150 -12.56 -3.36 -4.36
C VAL A 150 -11.13 -3.74 -4.00
N ILE A 151 -10.49 -4.54 -4.83
CA ILE A 151 -9.10 -4.92 -4.67
C ILE A 151 -8.27 -4.18 -5.72
N LEU A 152 -7.33 -3.37 -5.27
CA LEU A 152 -6.40 -2.65 -6.14
C LEU A 152 -5.03 -3.32 -6.09
N LYS A 153 -4.48 -3.64 -7.27
CA LYS A 153 -3.19 -4.29 -7.46
C LYS A 153 -2.19 -3.33 -8.09
N PRO A 154 -1.56 -2.45 -7.29
CA PRO A 154 -0.57 -1.55 -7.84
C PRO A 154 0.71 -2.29 -8.21
N SER A 155 1.37 -1.81 -9.26
CA SER A 155 2.78 -2.02 -9.52
C SER A 155 3.61 -1.23 -8.49
N ILE A 156 4.91 -1.04 -8.71
CA ILE A 156 5.74 -0.21 -7.83
C ILE A 156 5.13 1.20 -7.77
N VAL A 157 4.79 1.63 -6.56
CA VAL A 157 4.26 2.98 -6.32
C VAL A 157 5.42 3.89 -5.93
N TYR A 158 5.61 4.97 -6.69
CA TYR A 158 6.67 5.93 -6.45
C TYR A 158 6.13 7.35 -6.19
N SER A 159 6.88 8.12 -5.43
CA SER A 159 6.62 9.53 -5.14
C SER A 159 7.91 10.23 -4.71
N VAL A 160 7.82 11.50 -4.38
CA VAL A 160 8.98 12.28 -3.87
C VAL A 160 9.55 11.69 -2.58
N ASP A 161 8.71 11.05 -1.76
CA ASP A 161 9.04 10.53 -0.43
C ASP A 161 8.77 9.02 -0.29
N ASP A 162 8.90 8.27 -1.39
CA ASP A 162 8.72 6.82 -1.35
C ASP A 162 9.94 6.08 -0.77
N ASN A 163 9.68 4.91 -0.20
CA ASN A 163 10.74 4.09 0.37
C ASN A 163 11.52 3.29 -0.69
N PHE A 164 10.93 3.00 -1.85
CA PHE A 164 11.56 2.17 -2.88
C PHE A 164 12.74 2.91 -3.51
N THR A 165 12.51 4.10 -4.06
CA THR A 165 13.56 4.89 -4.71
C THR A 165 14.59 5.39 -3.69
N THR A 166 14.13 5.83 -2.50
CA THR A 166 15.01 6.32 -1.42
C THR A 166 15.95 5.23 -0.91
N ASN A 167 15.47 4.01 -0.68
CA ASN A 167 16.31 2.89 -0.25
C ASN A 167 17.35 2.53 -1.32
N PHE A 168 16.95 2.48 -2.60
CA PHE A 168 17.92 2.23 -3.67
C PHE A 168 18.93 3.36 -3.80
N MET A 169 18.53 4.63 -3.72
CA MET A 169 19.47 5.76 -3.74
C MET A 169 20.46 5.69 -2.57
N THR A 170 20.00 5.33 -1.38
CA THR A 170 20.87 5.15 -0.21
C THR A 170 21.89 4.05 -0.44
N LEU A 171 21.47 2.86 -0.91
CA LEU A 171 22.36 1.75 -1.23
C LEU A 171 23.37 2.12 -2.32
N LEU A 172 22.91 2.75 -3.40
CA LEU A 172 23.75 3.20 -4.51
C LEU A 172 24.73 4.32 -4.10
N SER A 173 24.41 5.09 -3.07
CA SER A 173 25.30 6.13 -2.53
C SER A 173 26.46 5.54 -1.75
N VAL A 174 26.25 4.43 -1.04
CA VAL A 174 27.23 3.80 -0.13
C VAL A 174 28.02 2.71 -0.83
N LEU A 175 27.37 1.84 -1.60
CA LEU A 175 28.00 0.66 -2.21
C LEU A 175 28.80 1.03 -3.46
N PRO A 176 30.04 0.51 -3.64
CA PRO A 176 30.84 0.75 -4.83
C PRO A 176 30.29 0.00 -6.06
N PHE A 177 29.60 -1.10 -5.87
CA PHE A 177 28.90 -1.88 -6.90
C PHE A 177 27.53 -2.33 -6.38
N PHE A 178 26.62 -2.63 -7.32
CA PHE A 178 25.26 -3.09 -6.99
C PHE A 178 24.96 -4.38 -7.78
N PRO A 179 24.48 -5.45 -7.10
CA PRO A 179 24.15 -6.71 -7.74
C PRO A 179 22.85 -6.62 -8.54
N LEU A 180 22.89 -7.11 -9.78
CA LEU A 180 21.71 -7.22 -10.65
C LEU A 180 21.31 -8.69 -10.81
N TYR A 181 20.25 -9.09 -10.16
CA TYR A 181 19.62 -10.38 -10.44
C TYR A 181 18.91 -10.33 -11.79
N TYR A 182 18.91 -11.44 -12.53
CA TYR A 182 18.37 -11.53 -13.90
C TYR A 182 18.92 -10.43 -14.84
N ASN A 183 20.18 -10.05 -14.68
CA ASN A 183 20.79 -8.93 -15.41
C ASN A 183 20.01 -7.61 -15.29
N GLY A 184 19.16 -7.47 -14.26
CA GLY A 184 18.28 -6.34 -14.09
C GLY A 184 17.17 -6.21 -15.15
N GLN A 185 16.85 -7.31 -15.85
CA GLN A 185 15.83 -7.31 -16.92
C GLN A 185 14.39 -7.44 -16.40
N THR A 186 14.21 -7.62 -15.08
CA THR A 186 12.88 -7.61 -14.49
C THR A 186 12.16 -6.31 -14.85
N LYS A 187 10.99 -6.44 -15.46
CA LYS A 187 10.18 -5.34 -15.97
C LYS A 187 9.13 -4.91 -14.97
N PHE A 188 8.92 -3.62 -14.87
CA PHE A 188 7.94 -2.97 -14.02
C PHE A 188 7.17 -1.93 -14.82
N ARG A 189 5.96 -1.62 -14.38
CA ARG A 189 5.17 -0.46 -14.85
C ARG A 189 4.84 0.44 -13.66
N PRO A 190 5.85 1.19 -13.13
CA PRO A 190 5.68 1.99 -11.93
C PRO A 190 4.54 2.99 -12.07
N ILE A 191 3.72 3.13 -11.04
CA ILE A 191 2.63 4.09 -10.98
C ILE A 191 2.97 5.22 -10.00
N TYR A 192 2.68 6.47 -10.39
CA TYR A 192 2.87 7.59 -9.48
C TYR A 192 1.80 7.59 -8.39
N CYS A 193 2.17 7.95 -7.16
CA CYS A 193 1.28 7.84 -6.01
C CYS A 193 0.00 8.66 -6.16
N SER A 194 0.06 9.84 -6.80
CA SER A 194 -1.14 10.65 -7.05
C SER A 194 -2.12 9.97 -8.00
N ASP A 195 -1.61 9.24 -9.01
CA ASP A 195 -2.45 8.53 -9.97
C ASP A 195 -3.14 7.33 -9.30
N LEU A 196 -2.43 6.62 -8.42
CA LEU A 196 -3.04 5.55 -7.62
C LEU A 196 -4.14 6.12 -6.71
N THR A 197 -3.91 7.28 -6.06
CA THR A 197 -4.95 7.89 -5.21
C THR A 197 -6.11 8.45 -6.01
N GLU A 198 -5.89 8.86 -7.26
CA GLU A 198 -6.97 9.20 -8.20
C GLU A 198 -7.82 7.97 -8.53
N ILE A 199 -7.18 6.81 -8.82
CA ILE A 199 -7.90 5.55 -9.04
C ILE A 199 -8.74 5.19 -7.81
N ILE A 200 -8.18 5.28 -6.58
CA ILE A 200 -8.94 5.03 -5.35
C ILE A 200 -10.14 5.98 -5.26
N TYR A 201 -9.94 7.26 -5.50
CA TYR A 201 -11.01 8.26 -5.47
C TYR A 201 -12.11 7.95 -6.51
N GLN A 202 -11.73 7.58 -7.73
CA GLN A 202 -12.68 7.23 -8.79
C GLN A 202 -13.49 5.96 -8.43
N THR A 203 -12.87 4.96 -7.81
CA THR A 203 -13.61 3.77 -7.33
C THR A 203 -14.64 4.13 -6.26
N ILE A 204 -14.34 5.11 -5.40
CA ILE A 204 -15.26 5.62 -4.39
C ILE A 204 -16.40 6.42 -5.03
N SER A 205 -16.06 7.39 -5.86
CA SER A 205 -17.04 8.32 -6.47
C SER A 205 -18.03 7.61 -7.39
N GLN A 206 -17.56 6.59 -8.10
CA GLN A 206 -18.37 5.75 -8.98
C GLN A 206 -19.05 4.57 -8.25
N ASN A 207 -18.80 4.42 -6.96
CA ASN A 207 -19.32 3.33 -6.13
C ASN A 207 -19.08 1.93 -6.73
N LEU A 208 -17.87 1.69 -7.25
CA LEU A 208 -17.50 0.41 -7.85
C LEU A 208 -17.42 -0.67 -6.79
N LYS A 209 -17.93 -1.89 -7.10
CA LYS A 209 -18.01 -3.02 -6.17
C LYS A 209 -17.66 -4.32 -6.88
N SER A 210 -17.22 -5.31 -6.10
CA SER A 210 -16.92 -6.68 -6.57
C SER A 210 -15.91 -6.69 -7.72
N ILE A 211 -14.89 -5.83 -7.67
CA ILE A 211 -13.92 -5.65 -8.74
C ILE A 211 -12.47 -5.74 -8.25
N THR A 212 -11.62 -6.26 -9.10
CA THR A 212 -10.15 -6.22 -8.94
C THR A 212 -9.56 -5.39 -10.08
N ILE A 213 -8.74 -4.38 -9.75
CA ILE A 213 -8.16 -3.44 -10.72
C ILE A 213 -6.64 -3.50 -10.62
N GLU A 214 -5.97 -3.77 -11.74
CA GLU A 214 -4.52 -3.60 -11.85
C GLU A 214 -4.18 -2.12 -12.06
N CYS A 215 -3.37 -1.57 -11.14
CA CYS A 215 -2.99 -0.16 -11.17
C CYS A 215 -1.55 -0.05 -11.65
N ILE A 216 -1.38 0.27 -12.93
CA ILE A 216 -0.08 0.32 -13.61
C ILE A 216 0.17 1.69 -14.22
N GLY A 217 1.44 2.10 -14.23
CA GLY A 217 1.86 3.31 -14.94
C GLY A 217 1.96 3.11 -16.45
N PRO A 218 2.10 4.20 -17.22
CA PRO A 218 2.08 4.19 -18.68
C PRO A 218 3.33 3.55 -19.29
N GLU A 219 4.49 3.63 -18.61
CA GLU A 219 5.77 3.17 -19.14
C GLU A 219 6.20 1.84 -18.54
N GLU A 220 6.67 0.92 -19.39
CA GLU A 220 7.40 -0.26 -18.95
C GLU A 220 8.90 0.03 -18.83
N ILE A 221 9.48 -0.26 -17.68
CA ILE A 221 10.88 0.01 -17.39
C ILE A 221 11.55 -1.18 -16.69
N THR A 222 12.78 -1.51 -17.05
CA THR A 222 13.56 -2.56 -16.37
C THR A 222 14.20 -2.06 -15.08
N LEU A 223 14.47 -2.98 -14.12
CA LEU A 223 15.18 -2.65 -12.89
C LEU A 223 16.51 -1.95 -13.19
N LYS A 224 17.29 -2.44 -14.17
CA LYS A 224 18.55 -1.83 -14.59
C LYS A 224 18.36 -0.36 -15.00
N LYS A 225 17.34 -0.06 -15.80
CA LYS A 225 17.01 1.31 -16.19
C LYS A 225 16.59 2.19 -15.00
N ILE A 226 15.82 1.65 -14.06
CA ILE A 226 15.47 2.37 -12.82
C ILE A 226 16.75 2.77 -12.08
N LEU A 227 17.64 1.81 -11.81
CA LEU A 227 18.89 2.07 -11.09
C LEU A 227 19.79 3.06 -11.83
N GLN A 228 19.86 2.99 -13.15
CA GLN A 228 20.62 3.96 -13.95
C GLN A 228 20.04 5.37 -13.85
N LYS A 229 18.69 5.53 -13.87
CA LYS A 229 18.05 6.83 -13.63
C LYS A 229 18.36 7.35 -12.23
N LEU A 230 18.29 6.49 -11.19
CA LEU A 230 18.61 6.88 -9.82
C LEU A 230 20.08 7.29 -9.66
N LEU A 231 21.03 6.55 -10.26
CA LEU A 231 22.46 6.91 -10.26
C LEU A 231 22.71 8.29 -10.88
N LYS A 232 22.00 8.59 -11.98
CA LYS A 232 22.07 9.92 -12.61
C LYS A 232 21.53 11.01 -11.69
N LEU A 233 20.44 10.77 -10.95
CA LEU A 233 19.84 11.74 -10.02
C LEU A 233 20.75 12.05 -8.82
N ILE A 234 21.51 11.06 -8.32
CA ILE A 234 22.43 11.27 -7.18
C ILE A 234 23.86 11.64 -7.62
N ASP A 235 24.06 11.84 -8.92
CA ASP A 235 25.37 12.13 -9.53
C ASP A 235 26.48 11.15 -9.11
N LYS A 236 26.18 9.85 -9.20
CA LYS A 236 27.11 8.77 -8.85
C LYS A 236 27.29 7.81 -10.03
N LYS A 237 28.52 7.31 -10.17
CA LYS A 237 28.86 6.22 -11.09
C LYS A 237 29.12 4.97 -10.25
N ARG A 238 28.31 3.91 -10.45
CA ARG A 238 28.46 2.62 -9.76
C ARG A 238 28.41 1.49 -10.76
N LEU A 239 29.14 0.44 -10.45
CA LEU A 239 29.12 -0.77 -11.27
C LEU A 239 27.87 -1.58 -10.96
N LEU A 240 27.05 -1.83 -11.98
CA LEU A 240 25.88 -2.70 -11.89
C LEU A 240 26.30 -4.08 -12.38
N LEU A 241 26.57 -5.01 -11.44
CA LEU A 241 27.15 -6.32 -11.74
C LEU A 241 26.05 -7.38 -11.90
N PRO A 242 25.94 -8.04 -13.05
CA PRO A 242 25.03 -9.17 -13.17
C PRO A 242 25.48 -10.33 -12.26
N LEU A 243 24.58 -10.79 -11.41
CA LEU A 243 24.83 -11.96 -10.56
C LEU A 243 24.03 -13.17 -11.05
N PRO A 244 24.70 -14.35 -11.16
CA PRO A 244 24.01 -15.61 -11.40
C PRO A 244 23.03 -15.93 -10.27
N LEU A 245 21.88 -16.54 -10.61
CA LEU A 245 20.80 -16.89 -9.68
C LEU A 245 21.22 -17.79 -8.50
N ILE A 246 22.28 -18.56 -8.68
CA ILE A 246 22.83 -19.44 -7.64
C ILE A 246 23.20 -18.63 -6.38
N PHE A 247 23.74 -17.43 -6.56
CA PHE A 247 24.09 -16.55 -5.43
C PHE A 247 22.89 -15.87 -4.77
N ALA A 248 21.76 -15.73 -5.49
CA ALA A 248 20.53 -15.17 -4.92
C ALA A 248 19.92 -16.05 -3.82
N LYS A 249 20.03 -17.39 -3.98
CA LYS A 249 19.51 -18.37 -3.00
C LYS A 249 20.31 -18.47 -1.69
N ILE A 250 21.54 -17.92 -1.67
CA ILE A 250 22.43 -17.97 -0.52
C ILE A 250 22.25 -16.72 0.39
N ILE A 251 21.73 -15.61 -0.20
CA ILE A 251 21.61 -14.30 0.48
C ILE A 251 20.16 -14.06 0.99
N CYS A 252 19.18 -14.81 0.53
CA CYS A 252 17.81 -14.84 1.03
C CYS A 252 17.57 -16.02 1.99
#